data_f7b97f337188512d319409f367c4a8bf
#
_entry.id   f7b97f337188512d319409f367c4a8bf
#
_cell.length_a   1.000
_cell.length_b   1.000
_cell.length_c   1.000
_cell.angle_alpha   90.00
_cell.angle_beta   90.00
_cell.angle_gamma   90.00
#
_symmetry.space_group_name_H-M   'P 1'
#
loop_
_entity.id
_entity.type
_entity.pdbx_description
1 polymer ?
#
loop_
_entity_poly.entity_id
_entity_poly.type
_entity_poly.pdbx_seq_one_letter_code
_entity_poly.pdbx_strand_id
1 'polypeptide(L)'
;MAKDDYFKLVYAILTELYESKKSGTKVPPDAIHPERFGIPVSYWLDIMEELLDAGYIGGFTVHATKTGRYLSSDWLDSVKIT
;
A
#
# COMPACT_ATOMS: atom_id res chain seq x y z
N MET A 1 -11.20 14.13 -4.21
CA MET A 1 -10.89 13.86 -2.81
C MET A 1 -9.98 14.95 -2.25
N ALA A 2 -10.12 15.28 -0.98
CA ALA A 2 -9.31 16.34 -0.39
C ALA A 2 -7.85 15.91 -0.27
N LYS A 3 -6.94 16.85 -0.43
CA LYS A 3 -5.50 16.61 -0.34
C LYS A 3 -5.10 16.04 1.02
N ASP A 4 -5.78 16.48 2.09
CA ASP A 4 -5.54 15.99 3.43
C ASP A 4 -5.83 14.51 3.58
N ASP A 5 -6.84 13.99 2.86
CA ASP A 5 -7.18 12.57 2.91
C ASP A 5 -6.07 11.72 2.33
N TYR A 6 -5.45 12.18 1.26
CA TYR A 6 -4.33 11.48 0.64
C TYR A 6 -3.17 11.32 1.64
N PHE A 7 -2.77 12.40 2.29
CA PHE A 7 -1.67 12.35 3.25
C PHE A 7 -1.99 11.52 4.48
N LYS A 8 -3.24 11.53 4.93
CA LYS A 8 -3.67 10.68 6.04
C LYS A 8 -3.57 9.21 5.68
N LEU A 9 -3.97 8.85 4.47
CA LEU A 9 -3.88 7.48 3.98
C LEU A 9 -2.43 7.03 3.84
N VAL A 10 -1.59 7.87 3.25
CA VAL A 10 -0.16 7.59 3.11
C VAL A 10 0.47 7.37 4.49
N TYR A 11 0.18 8.25 5.43
CA TYR A 11 0.70 8.14 6.79
C TYR A 11 0.26 6.84 7.46
N ALA A 12 -1.01 6.49 7.31
CA ALA A 12 -1.54 5.25 7.91
C ALA A 12 -0.85 4.01 7.33
N ILE A 13 -0.68 3.96 6.02
CA ILE A 13 -0.03 2.84 5.35
C ILE A 13 1.44 2.73 5.80
N LEU A 14 2.16 3.84 5.78
CA LEU A 14 3.57 3.84 6.16
C LEU A 14 3.75 3.48 7.63
N THR A 15 2.85 3.94 8.50
CA THR A 15 2.89 3.61 9.92
C THR A 15 2.74 2.12 10.15
N GLU A 16 1.78 1.48 9.47
CA GLU A 16 1.58 0.04 9.60
C GLU A 16 2.81 -0.75 9.13
N LEU A 17 3.41 -0.34 8.02
CA LEU A 17 4.61 -0.98 7.51
C LEU A 17 5.80 -0.78 8.44
N TYR A 18 5.94 0.42 8.99
CA TYR A 18 7.01 0.73 9.93
C TYR A 18 6.89 -0.11 11.21
N GLU A 19 5.68 -0.22 11.75
CA GLU A 19 5.45 -1.02 12.95
C GLU A 19 5.74 -2.50 12.71
N SER A 20 5.37 -3.02 11.54
CA SER A 20 5.69 -4.40 11.16
C SER A 20 7.18 -4.64 11.06
N LYS A 21 7.90 -3.70 10.47
CA LYS A 21 9.36 -3.78 10.35
C LYS A 21 10.01 -3.75 11.73
N LYS A 22 9.54 -2.87 12.60
CA LYS A 22 10.08 -2.68 13.95
C LYS A 22 9.86 -3.93 14.82
N SER A 23 8.70 -4.55 14.72
CA SER A 23 8.38 -5.75 15.50
C SER A 23 8.84 -7.05 14.87
N GLY A 24 9.32 -7.00 13.62
CA GLY A 24 9.77 -8.19 12.90
C GLY A 24 8.64 -9.11 12.46
N THR A 25 7.42 -8.60 12.39
CA THR A 25 6.24 -9.38 12.00
C THR A 25 5.75 -8.95 10.63
N LYS A 26 4.92 -9.80 10.01
CA LYS A 26 4.27 -9.45 8.74
C LYS A 26 3.15 -8.45 8.97
N VAL A 27 2.89 -7.62 7.97
CA VAL A 27 1.75 -6.70 7.99
C VAL A 27 0.46 -7.52 8.02
N PRO A 28 -0.46 -7.24 8.95
CA PRO A 28 -1.77 -7.93 8.93
C PRO A 28 -2.49 -7.69 7.61
N PRO A 29 -3.20 -8.71 7.07
CA PRO A 29 -3.82 -8.60 5.74
C PRO A 29 -4.76 -7.42 5.56
N ASP A 30 -5.47 -7.03 6.60
CA ASP A 30 -6.45 -5.95 6.52
C ASP A 30 -5.94 -4.60 7.05
N ALA A 31 -4.68 -4.52 7.49
CA ALA A 31 -4.13 -3.29 8.07
C ALA A 31 -3.98 -2.17 7.06
N ILE A 32 -3.64 -2.51 5.81
CA ILE A 32 -3.42 -1.53 4.75
C ILE A 32 -4.30 -1.77 3.53
N HIS A 33 -5.35 -2.56 3.70
CA HIS A 33 -6.28 -2.90 2.63
C HIS A 33 -7.23 -1.73 2.36
N PRO A 34 -7.70 -1.56 1.10
CA PRO A 34 -8.59 -0.43 0.79
C PRO A 34 -9.88 -0.42 1.61
N GLU A 35 -10.37 -1.58 2.02
CA GLU A 35 -11.59 -1.68 2.84
C GLU A 35 -11.45 -0.98 4.18
N ARG A 36 -10.26 -1.03 4.78
CA ARG A 36 -10.00 -0.36 6.06
C ARG A 36 -10.24 1.14 5.96
N PHE A 37 -9.92 1.72 4.81
CA PHE A 37 -9.97 3.17 4.62
C PHE A 37 -11.27 3.62 3.95
N GLY A 38 -12.11 2.68 3.53
CA GLY A 38 -13.36 3.00 2.85
C GLY A 38 -13.16 3.68 1.50
N ILE A 39 -12.10 3.32 0.78
CA ILE A 39 -11.75 3.92 -0.50
C ILE A 39 -11.86 2.88 -1.62
N PRO A 40 -12.07 3.33 -2.88
CA PRO A 40 -12.04 2.42 -4.02
C PRO A 40 -10.66 1.80 -4.23
N VAL A 41 -10.65 0.59 -4.77
CA VAL A 41 -9.40 -0.13 -5.08
C VAL A 41 -8.53 0.68 -6.03
N SER A 42 -9.14 1.34 -7.02
CA SER A 42 -8.37 2.14 -7.99
C SER A 42 -7.58 3.28 -7.33
N TYR A 43 -8.20 3.96 -6.37
CA TYR A 43 -7.53 5.02 -5.63
C TYR A 43 -6.42 4.45 -4.74
N TRP A 44 -6.70 3.33 -4.08
CA TRP A 44 -5.72 2.64 -3.24
C TRP A 44 -4.50 2.20 -4.07
N LEU A 45 -4.74 1.67 -5.28
CA LEU A 45 -3.66 1.29 -6.19
C LEU A 45 -2.82 2.49 -6.61
N ASP A 46 -3.45 3.65 -6.83
CA ASP A 46 -2.72 4.88 -7.14
C ASP A 46 -1.75 5.24 -6.00
N ILE A 47 -2.23 5.15 -4.77
CA ILE A 47 -1.40 5.44 -3.60
C ILE A 47 -0.23 4.46 -3.49
N MET A 48 -0.50 3.17 -3.63
CA MET A 48 0.53 2.14 -3.52
C MET A 48 1.59 2.31 -4.62
N GLU A 49 1.16 2.60 -5.85
CA GLU A 49 2.06 2.81 -6.96
C GLU A 49 2.92 4.06 -6.77
N GLU A 50 2.34 5.14 -6.27
CA GLU A 50 3.09 6.37 -5.98
C GLU A 50 4.13 6.15 -4.90
N LEU A 51 3.79 5.43 -3.83
CA LEU A 51 4.74 5.13 -2.76
C LEU A 51 5.88 4.24 -3.26
N LEU A 52 5.57 3.29 -4.13
CA LEU A 52 6.57 2.41 -4.72
C LEU A 52 7.52 3.21 -5.63
N ASP A 53 6.97 4.06 -6.50
CA ASP A 53 7.76 4.88 -7.41
C ASP A 53 8.64 5.89 -6.68
N ALA A 54 8.16 6.43 -5.57
CA ALA A 54 8.91 7.38 -4.76
C ALA A 54 9.99 6.71 -3.90
N GLY A 55 9.97 5.38 -3.82
CA GLY A 55 10.98 4.65 -3.05
C GLY A 55 10.69 4.55 -1.56
N TYR A 56 9.48 4.87 -1.13
CA TYR A 56 9.10 4.74 0.29
C TYR A 56 8.78 3.30 0.67
N ILE A 57 8.30 2.52 -0.27
CA ILE A 57 7.98 1.10 -0.06
C ILE A 57 8.54 0.27 -1.20
N GLY A 58 8.64 -1.04 -0.99
CA GLY A 58 9.13 -1.96 -2.00
C GLY A 58 8.71 -3.38 -1.70
N GLY A 59 9.30 -4.33 -2.42
CA GLY A 59 9.06 -5.75 -2.23
C GLY A 59 7.91 -6.31 -3.06
N PHE A 60 7.25 -5.49 -3.89
CA PHE A 60 6.18 -5.95 -4.75
C PHE A 60 6.19 -5.18 -6.07
N THR A 61 5.41 -5.65 -7.03
CA THR A 61 5.29 -4.98 -8.33
C THR A 61 3.82 -4.74 -8.65
N VAL A 62 3.57 -3.71 -9.47
CA VAL A 62 2.24 -3.39 -9.98
C VAL A 62 2.18 -3.82 -11.44
N HIS A 63 1.15 -4.62 -11.76
CA HIS A 63 0.94 -5.12 -13.11
C HIS A 63 -0.27 -4.42 -13.73
N ALA A 64 -0.13 -3.95 -14.96
CA ALA A 64 -1.21 -3.32 -15.70
C ALA A 64 -1.76 -4.29 -16.74
N THR A 65 -3.08 -4.36 -16.83
CA THR A 65 -3.78 -5.16 -17.85
C THR A 65 -4.81 -4.29 -18.56
N LYS A 66 -5.45 -4.83 -19.59
CA LYS A 66 -6.52 -4.12 -20.30
C LYS A 66 -7.71 -3.81 -19.40
N THR A 67 -7.92 -4.62 -18.36
CA THR A 67 -9.06 -4.48 -17.45
C THR A 67 -8.72 -3.72 -16.17
N GLY A 68 -7.46 -3.39 -15.95
CA GLY A 68 -7.05 -2.64 -14.77
C GLY A 68 -5.65 -2.99 -14.31
N ARG A 69 -5.38 -2.64 -13.05
CA ARG A 69 -4.09 -2.88 -12.40
C ARG A 69 -4.27 -3.86 -11.24
N TYR A 70 -3.22 -4.59 -10.93
CA TYR A 70 -3.20 -5.45 -9.75
C TYR A 70 -1.78 -5.55 -9.22
N LEU A 71 -1.65 -5.88 -7.94
CA LEU A 71 -0.35 -6.10 -7.30
C LEU A 71 0.07 -7.55 -7.50
N SER A 72 1.36 -7.82 -7.42
CA SER A 72 1.87 -9.18 -7.48
C SER A 72 1.18 -10.04 -6.42
N SER A 73 1.00 -11.34 -6.70
CA SER A 73 0.21 -12.23 -5.83
C SER A 73 0.74 -12.35 -4.41
N ASP A 74 2.03 -12.14 -4.23
CA ASP A 74 2.70 -12.22 -2.93
C ASP A 74 2.98 -10.84 -2.31
N TRP A 75 2.32 -9.79 -2.81
CA TRP A 75 2.63 -8.42 -2.38
C TRP A 75 2.54 -8.23 -0.87
N LEU A 76 1.54 -8.86 -0.25
CA LEU A 76 1.32 -8.70 1.18
C LEU A 76 2.43 -9.33 2.03
N ASP A 77 3.01 -10.43 1.53
CA ASP A 77 4.14 -11.09 2.20
C ASP A 77 5.45 -10.34 1.97
N SER A 78 5.56 -9.62 0.87
CA SER A 78 6.80 -9.00 0.41
C SER A 78 6.86 -7.50 0.66
N VAL A 79 5.72 -6.84 0.85
CA VAL A 79 5.67 -5.38 1.02
C VAL A 79 6.45 -4.96 2.27
N LYS A 80 7.25 -3.93 2.12
CA LYS A 80 8.08 -3.42 3.21
C LYS A 80 8.38 -1.95 3.00
N ILE A 81 8.63 -1.25 4.10
CA ILE A 81 9.14 0.10 4.06
C ILE A 81 10.62 0.06 3.71
N THR A 82 11.07 0.98 2.88
CA THR A 82 12.47 1.02 2.44
C THR A 82 13.27 2.11 3.15
#